data_3b7267ab682326869831e47ccb1f2376
#
_entry.id   3b7267ab682326869831e47ccb1f2376
#
_cell.length_a   1.000
_cell.length_b   1.000
_cell.length_c   1.000
_cell.angle_alpha   90.00
_cell.angle_beta   90.00
_cell.angle_gamma   90.00
#
_symmetry.space_group_name_H-M   'P 1'
#
loop_
_entity.id
_entity.type
_entity.pdbx_description
1 polymer ?
#
loop_
_entity_poly.entity_id
_entity_poly.type
_entity_poly.pdbx_seq_one_letter_code
_entity_poly.pdbx_strand_id
1 'polypeptide(L)'
;MLQGANEAKFNNSYKPNPDESSVTDQITATKVLDGRDLKEGEFHFELVEGNDVVAAGTNDAEGNITMIPIEYTAAGEHTYTLREVKGNAGGITYDGKTYTVVTTITDNGDGTLSATHVLKDVGEAKFVNSYKPGSKDSSVTDQITATKSL
;
A
#
# COMPACT_ATOMS: atom_id res chain seq x y z
N MET A 1 -38.95 26.54 9.09
CA MET A 1 -38.60 26.15 9.02
C MET A 1 -38.72 25.96 8.78
N LEU A 2 -39.39 26.10 8.39
CA LEU A 2 -39.23 25.51 8.16
C LEU A 2 -39.23 25.54 7.70
N GLN A 3 -39.88 25.68 7.37
CA GLN A 3 -39.84 25.34 6.99
C GLN A 3 -40.23 25.12 6.63
N GLY A 4 -41.46 25.72 6.31
CA GLY A 4 -41.68 25.18 6.22
C GLY A 4 -42.31 25.09 5.77
N ALA A 5 -43.26 25.86 5.32
CA ALA A 5 -43.53 25.36 5.22
C ALA A 5 -43.74 25.15 4.74
N ASN A 6 -44.31 25.46 4.49
CA ASN A 6 -44.16 24.74 4.26
C ASN A 6 -44.06 24.25 3.97
N GLU A 7 -44.02 25.03 3.30
CA GLU A 7 -43.92 24.29 3.28
C GLU A 7 -43.44 23.87 3.74
N ALA A 8 -43.74 24.48 4.01
CA ALA A 8 -42.88 23.70 4.64
C ALA A 8 -42.58 22.49 4.02
N LYS A 9 -42.18 22.59 3.13
CA LYS A 9 -41.71 21.43 2.44
C LYS A 9 -40.26 21.20 2.71
N PHE A 10 -39.90 19.98 3.00
CA PHE A 10 -38.52 19.64 3.25
C PHE A 10 -37.99 18.85 2.08
N ASN A 11 -36.92 19.35 1.57
CA ASN A 11 -36.24 18.72 0.48
C ASN A 11 -34.99 18.06 1.02
N ASN A 12 -35.08 16.79 1.29
CA ASN A 12 -33.98 16.08 1.93
C ASN A 12 -33.05 15.52 0.90
N SER A 13 -31.89 16.10 0.82
CA SER A 13 -30.85 15.66 -0.05
C SER A 13 -29.71 15.20 0.83
N TYR A 14 -29.47 13.92 0.89
CA TYR A 14 -28.45 13.37 1.79
C TYR A 14 -27.07 13.51 1.18
N LYS A 15 -26.14 14.04 1.95
CA LYS A 15 -24.72 14.08 1.61
C LYS A 15 -23.91 13.86 2.87
N PRO A 16 -22.96 12.93 2.85
CA PRO A 16 -22.07 12.78 4.02
C PRO A 16 -21.29 14.06 4.24
N ASN A 17 -21.13 14.42 5.48
CA ASN A 17 -20.35 15.57 5.89
C ASN A 17 -18.93 15.11 6.18
N PRO A 18 -17.88 15.74 5.60
CA PRO A 18 -16.51 15.28 5.82
C PRO A 18 -16.11 15.19 7.28
N ASP A 19 -16.64 16.09 8.14
CA ASP A 19 -16.32 16.06 9.56
C ASP A 19 -17.03 14.94 10.32
N GLU A 20 -18.12 14.43 9.77
CA GLU A 20 -18.95 13.42 10.43
C GLU A 20 -18.97 12.09 9.71
N SER A 21 -18.65 12.09 8.43
CA SER A 21 -18.84 10.94 7.56
C SER A 21 -17.60 10.52 6.83
N SER A 22 -16.45 10.88 7.32
CA SER A 22 -15.22 10.38 6.69
C SER A 22 -14.98 8.95 7.14
N VAL A 23 -14.28 8.19 6.31
CA VAL A 23 -13.82 6.86 6.66
C VAL A 23 -12.38 6.73 6.19
N THR A 24 -11.60 5.97 6.95
CA THR A 24 -10.20 5.76 6.64
C THR A 24 -9.99 4.29 6.31
N ASP A 25 -9.23 4.02 5.26
CA ASP A 25 -8.88 2.68 4.88
C ASP A 25 -7.37 2.57 4.76
N GLN A 26 -6.81 1.46 5.24
CA GLN A 26 -5.38 1.24 5.23
C GLN A 26 -5.06 -0.06 4.53
N ILE A 27 -4.22 0.02 3.50
CA ILE A 27 -3.79 -1.15 2.74
C ILE A 27 -2.55 -1.71 3.43
N THR A 28 -2.51 -3.03 3.56
CA THR A 28 -1.36 -3.74 4.12
C THR A 28 -0.93 -4.84 3.16
N ALA A 29 0.32 -5.29 3.33
CA ALA A 29 0.88 -6.34 2.51
C ALA A 29 2.00 -7.02 3.28
N THR A 30 2.66 -7.98 2.64
CA THR A 30 3.74 -8.74 3.26
C THR A 30 5.03 -8.60 2.46
N LYS A 31 6.14 -8.43 3.17
CA LYS A 31 7.48 -8.39 2.59
C LYS A 31 8.28 -9.58 3.07
N VAL A 32 8.94 -10.26 2.14
CA VAL A 32 9.85 -11.35 2.44
C VAL A 32 11.20 -11.01 1.83
N LEU A 33 12.26 -11.21 2.57
CA LEU A 33 13.63 -11.09 2.08
C LEU A 33 14.33 -12.41 2.34
N ASP A 34 14.67 -13.11 1.24
CA ASP A 34 15.42 -14.34 1.34
C ASP A 34 16.91 -14.02 1.30
N GLY A 35 17.68 -14.65 2.16
CA GLY A 35 19.14 -14.54 2.14
C GLY A 35 19.74 -13.73 3.27
N ARG A 36 18.96 -12.88 3.91
CA ARG A 36 19.38 -12.20 5.15
C ARG A 36 18.16 -11.65 5.87
N ASP A 37 18.37 -11.18 7.08
CA ASP A 37 17.27 -10.62 7.88
C ASP A 37 16.79 -9.30 7.29
N LEU A 38 15.49 -9.13 7.36
CA LEU A 38 14.82 -7.92 6.94
C LEU A 38 14.99 -6.84 8.00
N LYS A 39 15.18 -5.61 7.58
CA LYS A 39 15.31 -4.46 8.49
C LYS A 39 14.13 -3.54 8.34
N GLU A 40 13.71 -2.94 9.43
CA GLU A 40 12.60 -2.00 9.42
C GLU A 40 12.90 -0.84 8.47
N GLY A 41 11.91 -0.50 7.63
CA GLY A 41 12.02 0.64 6.72
C GLY A 41 12.95 0.42 5.54
N GLU A 42 13.38 -0.80 5.31
CA GLU A 42 14.38 -1.09 4.27
C GLU A 42 13.83 -0.96 2.87
N PHE A 43 12.58 -1.35 2.66
CA PHE A 43 11.96 -1.34 1.35
C PHE A 43 10.76 -0.42 1.35
N HIS A 44 10.49 0.17 0.20
CA HIS A 44 9.46 1.18 0.04
C HIS A 44 8.40 0.71 -0.94
N PHE A 45 7.16 1.08 -0.68
CA PHE A 45 6.01 0.63 -1.46
C PHE A 45 5.12 1.82 -1.77
N GLU A 46 4.41 1.73 -2.89
CA GLU A 46 3.52 2.79 -3.34
C GLU A 46 2.19 2.21 -3.75
N LEU A 47 1.14 2.96 -3.45
CA LEU A 47 -0.19 2.70 -3.94
C LEU A 47 -0.50 3.80 -4.96
N VAL A 48 -0.82 3.38 -6.18
CA VAL A 48 -0.94 4.29 -7.32
C VAL A 48 -2.36 4.22 -7.88
N GLU A 49 -2.96 5.38 -8.07
CA GLU A 49 -4.24 5.49 -8.75
C GLU A 49 -4.02 6.28 -10.03
N GLY A 50 -4.25 5.64 -11.19
CA GLY A 50 -3.89 6.25 -12.46
C GLY A 50 -2.40 6.47 -12.53
N ASN A 51 -1.98 7.72 -12.60
CA ASN A 51 -0.57 8.08 -12.63
C ASN A 51 -0.10 8.70 -11.32
N ASP A 52 -0.96 8.72 -10.29
CA ASP A 52 -0.67 9.42 -9.05
C ASP A 52 -0.37 8.44 -7.92
N VAL A 53 0.70 8.70 -7.18
CA VAL A 53 0.97 7.98 -5.95
C VAL A 53 0.07 8.57 -4.87
N VAL A 54 -0.84 7.77 -4.35
CA VAL A 54 -1.83 8.24 -3.37
C VAL A 54 -1.48 7.81 -1.95
N ALA A 55 -0.60 6.83 -1.79
CA ALA A 55 -0.12 6.41 -0.48
C ALA A 55 1.22 5.73 -0.64
N ALA A 56 1.99 5.74 0.43
CA ALA A 56 3.29 5.09 0.47
C ALA A 56 3.41 4.33 1.78
N GLY A 57 4.35 3.40 1.84
CA GLY A 57 4.59 2.65 3.05
C GLY A 57 5.95 1.96 3.00
N THR A 58 6.31 1.38 4.14
CA THR A 58 7.54 0.63 4.29
C THR A 58 7.24 -0.65 5.05
N ASN A 59 8.21 -1.55 5.08
CA ASN A 59 8.10 -2.77 5.85
C ASN A 59 8.66 -2.58 7.27
N ASP A 60 8.18 -3.40 8.19
CA ASP A 60 8.84 -3.54 9.48
C ASP A 60 9.78 -4.75 9.43
N ALA A 61 10.43 -5.05 10.55
CA ALA A 61 11.40 -6.13 10.60
C ALA A 61 10.78 -7.51 10.48
N GLU A 62 9.48 -7.63 10.72
CA GLU A 62 8.74 -8.88 10.60
C GLU A 62 8.13 -9.10 9.21
N GLY A 63 8.25 -8.12 8.35
CA GLY A 63 7.73 -8.23 6.99
C GLY A 63 6.33 -7.66 6.81
N ASN A 64 5.81 -6.95 7.79
CA ASN A 64 4.53 -6.29 7.63
C ASN A 64 4.73 -4.97 6.89
N ILE A 65 3.97 -4.78 5.82
CA ILE A 65 3.96 -3.52 5.07
C ILE A 65 2.69 -2.79 5.45
N THR A 66 2.84 -1.56 5.91
CA THR A 66 1.71 -0.73 6.28
C THR A 66 1.78 0.54 5.46
N MET A 67 0.75 0.76 4.65
CA MET A 67 0.65 1.97 3.84
C MET A 67 0.05 3.08 4.66
N ILE A 68 0.33 4.33 4.27
CA ILE A 68 -0.32 5.47 4.91
C ILE A 68 -1.82 5.34 4.68
N PRO A 69 -2.65 5.51 5.71
CA PRO A 69 -4.11 5.42 5.54
C PRO A 69 -4.64 6.51 4.62
N ILE A 70 -5.69 6.17 3.88
CA ILE A 70 -6.36 7.10 2.99
C ILE A 70 -7.72 7.43 3.56
N GLU A 71 -8.02 8.70 3.66
CA GLU A 71 -9.32 9.17 4.14
C GLU A 71 -10.23 9.43 2.96
N TYR A 72 -11.48 8.97 3.07
CA TYR A 72 -12.49 9.15 2.04
C TYR A 72 -13.68 9.89 2.62
N THR A 73 -14.22 10.81 1.84
CA THR A 73 -15.36 11.62 2.26
C THR A 73 -16.57 11.45 1.34
N ALA A 74 -16.47 10.55 0.37
CA ALA A 74 -17.55 10.30 -0.59
C ALA A 74 -17.57 8.84 -0.98
N ALA A 75 -18.76 8.33 -1.26
CA ALA A 75 -18.92 6.98 -1.79
C ALA A 75 -18.33 6.87 -3.19
N GLY A 76 -17.89 5.69 -3.54
CA GLY A 76 -17.31 5.43 -4.85
C GLY A 76 -16.37 4.25 -4.81
N GLU A 77 -15.83 3.93 -5.97
CA GLU A 77 -14.90 2.82 -6.11
C GLU A 77 -13.57 3.36 -6.62
N HIS A 78 -12.49 2.87 -6.04
CA HIS A 78 -11.14 3.24 -6.43
C HIS A 78 -10.35 1.99 -6.77
N THR A 79 -9.62 2.04 -7.86
CA THR A 79 -8.74 0.93 -8.25
C THR A 79 -7.30 1.42 -8.17
N TYR A 80 -6.52 0.72 -7.39
CA TYR A 80 -5.12 1.08 -7.14
C TYR A 80 -4.19 -0.03 -7.60
N THR A 81 -2.97 0.37 -7.92
CA THR A 81 -1.88 -0.58 -8.12
C THR A 81 -0.92 -0.45 -6.93
N LEU A 82 -0.67 -1.58 -6.28
CA LEU A 82 0.30 -1.66 -5.18
C LEU A 82 1.59 -2.23 -5.74
N ARG A 83 2.70 -1.54 -5.51
CA ARG A 83 4.00 -1.94 -6.06
C ARG A 83 5.13 -1.60 -5.09
N GLU A 84 6.23 -2.33 -5.25
CA GLU A 84 7.47 -1.99 -4.56
C GLU A 84 8.25 -1.00 -5.40
N VAL A 85 8.89 -0.04 -4.74
CA VAL A 85 9.77 0.89 -5.43
C VAL A 85 11.12 0.20 -5.59
N LYS A 86 11.53 -0.01 -6.83
CA LYS A 86 12.81 -0.66 -7.09
C LYS A 86 13.95 0.27 -6.70
N GLY A 87 14.83 -0.24 -5.85
CA GLY A 87 16.03 0.48 -5.46
C GLY A 87 17.28 -0.08 -6.15
N ASN A 88 18.42 0.23 -5.59
CA ASN A 88 19.71 -0.23 -6.11
C ASN A 88 20.60 -0.74 -5.00
N ALA A 89 20.04 -1.35 -3.98
CA ALA A 89 20.86 -1.93 -2.93
C ALA A 89 21.65 -3.10 -3.49
N GLY A 90 22.91 -3.19 -3.13
CA GLY A 90 23.79 -4.23 -3.62
C GLY A 90 23.31 -5.61 -3.19
N GLY A 91 23.37 -6.57 -4.10
CA GLY A 91 22.99 -7.94 -3.81
C GLY A 91 21.51 -8.21 -3.78
N ILE A 92 20.67 -7.20 -3.93
CA ILE A 92 19.21 -7.35 -3.84
C ILE A 92 18.64 -7.55 -5.23
N THR A 93 17.83 -8.61 -5.39
CA THR A 93 16.97 -8.79 -6.56
C THR A 93 15.55 -8.42 -6.11
N TYR A 94 15.00 -7.40 -6.77
CA TYR A 94 13.71 -6.85 -6.39
C TYR A 94 12.57 -7.58 -7.07
N ASP A 95 11.46 -7.73 -6.33
CA ASP A 95 10.25 -8.35 -6.85
C ASP A 95 9.53 -7.33 -7.72
N GLY A 96 9.31 -7.69 -8.97
CA GLY A 96 8.63 -6.79 -9.89
C GLY A 96 7.12 -6.97 -9.92
N LYS A 97 6.56 -7.76 -9.02
CA LYS A 97 5.11 -7.98 -9.01
C LYS A 97 4.37 -6.73 -8.63
N THR A 98 3.17 -6.59 -9.19
CA THR A 98 2.23 -5.57 -8.77
C THR A 98 0.91 -6.23 -8.42
N TYR A 99 0.13 -5.56 -7.59
CA TYR A 99 -1.16 -6.08 -7.17
C TYR A 99 -2.21 -5.01 -7.40
N THR A 100 -3.38 -5.44 -7.83
CA THR A 100 -4.50 -4.52 -8.03
C THR A 100 -5.39 -4.59 -6.79
N VAL A 101 -5.65 -3.43 -6.19
CA VAL A 101 -6.49 -3.29 -5.01
C VAL A 101 -7.73 -2.52 -5.42
N VAL A 102 -8.90 -3.04 -5.15
CA VAL A 102 -10.16 -2.35 -5.40
C VAL A 102 -10.76 -1.97 -4.05
N THR A 103 -10.88 -0.68 -3.83
CA THR A 103 -11.44 -0.12 -2.60
C THR A 103 -12.82 0.44 -2.89
N THR A 104 -13.80 0.03 -2.11
CA THR A 104 -15.19 0.47 -2.27
C THR A 104 -15.61 1.25 -1.04
N ILE A 105 -16.09 2.47 -1.26
CA ILE A 105 -16.62 3.31 -0.20
C ILE A 105 -18.13 3.34 -0.34
N THR A 106 -18.82 2.95 0.70
CA THR A 106 -20.27 2.84 0.69
C THR A 106 -20.88 3.89 1.60
N ASP A 107 -21.91 4.57 1.10
CA ASP A 107 -22.70 5.48 1.87
C ASP A 107 -23.76 4.64 2.59
N ASN A 108 -23.73 4.63 3.91
CA ASN A 108 -24.61 3.78 4.71
C ASN A 108 -26.02 4.36 4.90
N GLY A 109 -26.23 5.60 4.46
CA GLY A 109 -27.55 6.22 4.52
C GLY A 109 -27.89 6.84 5.85
N ASP A 110 -26.97 6.79 6.82
CA ASP A 110 -27.19 7.31 8.17
C ASP A 110 -26.18 8.37 8.56
N GLY A 111 -25.49 8.94 7.61
CA GLY A 111 -24.46 9.93 7.85
C GLY A 111 -23.07 9.33 7.98
N THR A 112 -22.93 8.03 7.76
CA THR A 112 -21.61 7.38 7.85
C THR A 112 -21.23 6.72 6.53
N LEU A 113 -19.94 6.49 6.40
CA LEU A 113 -19.36 5.79 5.26
C LEU A 113 -18.66 4.52 5.75
N SER A 114 -18.63 3.53 4.88
CA SER A 114 -17.88 2.29 5.13
C SER A 114 -16.86 2.10 4.02
N ALA A 115 -15.73 1.50 4.33
CA ALA A 115 -14.70 1.20 3.36
C ALA A 115 -14.35 -0.28 3.41
N THR A 116 -14.23 -0.89 2.24
CA THR A 116 -13.71 -2.25 2.11
C THR A 116 -12.71 -2.26 0.96
N HIS A 117 -11.73 -3.15 1.03
CA HIS A 117 -10.84 -3.33 -0.10
C HIS A 117 -10.57 -4.82 -0.31
N VAL A 118 -10.34 -5.18 -1.57
CA VAL A 118 -10.02 -6.55 -1.95
C VAL A 118 -8.87 -6.51 -2.94
N LEU A 119 -8.09 -7.58 -2.95
CA LEU A 119 -7.08 -7.80 -3.97
C LEU A 119 -7.74 -8.53 -5.12
N LYS A 120 -7.48 -8.05 -6.34
CA LYS A 120 -8.02 -8.67 -7.53
C LYS A 120 -7.18 -9.89 -7.89
N ASP A 121 -7.84 -11.04 -8.09
CA ASP A 121 -7.27 -12.28 -8.62
C ASP A 121 -6.27 -12.98 -7.69
N VAL A 122 -6.01 -12.46 -6.50
CA VAL A 122 -5.13 -13.12 -5.54
C VAL A 122 -5.67 -12.91 -4.14
N GLY A 123 -5.25 -13.76 -3.21
CA GLY A 123 -5.69 -13.65 -1.83
C GLY A 123 -4.74 -12.86 -0.95
N GLU A 124 -3.54 -12.58 -1.42
CA GLU A 124 -2.52 -11.92 -0.59
C GLU A 124 -1.55 -11.15 -1.45
N ALA A 125 -1.18 -9.95 -0.99
CA ALA A 125 -0.12 -9.18 -1.61
C ALA A 125 1.18 -9.49 -0.88
N LYS A 126 2.11 -10.09 -1.59
CA LYS A 126 3.37 -10.53 -1.00
C LYS A 126 4.51 -10.23 -1.96
N PHE A 127 5.48 -9.46 -1.49
CA PHE A 127 6.66 -9.10 -2.28
C PHE A 127 7.86 -9.86 -1.75
N VAL A 128 8.51 -10.62 -2.61
CA VAL A 128 9.64 -11.46 -2.22
C VAL A 128 10.87 -10.97 -2.94
N ASN A 129 11.80 -10.40 -2.18
CA ASN A 129 13.12 -10.05 -2.69
C ASN A 129 14.12 -11.09 -2.24
N SER A 130 15.25 -11.18 -2.91
CA SER A 130 16.30 -12.07 -2.48
C SER A 130 17.61 -11.30 -2.37
N TYR A 131 18.41 -11.71 -1.42
CA TYR A 131 19.73 -11.14 -1.20
C TYR A 131 20.79 -12.19 -1.44
N LYS A 132 21.77 -11.85 -2.27
CA LYS A 132 22.98 -12.63 -2.46
C LYS A 132 24.14 -11.67 -2.54
N PRO A 133 25.17 -11.86 -1.71
CA PRO A 133 26.38 -11.06 -1.88
C PRO A 133 26.94 -11.33 -3.27
N GLY A 134 27.02 -10.31 -4.07
CA GLY A 134 27.66 -10.42 -5.37
C GLY A 134 29.16 -10.25 -5.24
N SER A 135 29.87 -10.43 -6.35
CA SER A 135 31.32 -10.21 -6.33
C SER A 135 31.65 -8.79 -5.94
N LYS A 136 30.79 -7.84 -6.18
CA LYS A 136 31.03 -6.46 -5.76
C LYS A 136 30.77 -6.24 -4.28
N ASP A 137 29.86 -7.02 -3.72
CA ASP A 137 29.46 -6.83 -2.33
C ASP A 137 30.30 -7.67 -1.40
N SER A 138 30.76 -8.81 -1.86
CA SER A 138 31.47 -9.73 -1.04
C SER A 138 32.94 -9.43 -1.02
N SER A 139 33.34 -8.44 -1.50
CA SER A 139 34.72 -8.13 -1.59
C SER A 139 35.58 -8.87 -0.66
N VAL A 140 35.92 -9.51 -0.61
CA VAL A 140 36.64 -10.16 0.19
C VAL A 140 37.34 -11.12 -0.34
N THR A 141 37.49 -10.89 -0.67
CA THR A 141 37.98 -11.78 -1.11
C THR A 141 38.55 -12.51 -1.03
N ASP A 142 38.76 -12.58 -1.12
CA ASP A 142 39.43 -13.49 -1.06
C ASP A 142 39.74 -13.95 -1.52
N GLN A 143 40.10 -13.83 -1.85
CA GLN A 143 40.58 -14.39 -2.16
C GLN A 143 40.93 -14.82 -2.24
N ILE A 144 41.23 -14.88 -2.38
CA ILE A 144 41.66 -15.62 -2.41
C ILE A 144 41.83 -15.97 -2.78
N THR A 145 41.94 -15.80 -2.92
CA THR A 145 42.25 -16.35 -3.17
C THR A 145 42.34 -16.65 -3.50
N ALA A 146 42.72 -16.58 -3.74
CA ALA A 146 43.06 -17.01 -4.01
C ALA A 146 43.02 -16.98 -4.53
N THR A 147 43.06 -16.73 -4.75
CA THR A 147 43.32 -16.89 -5.05
C THR A 147 43.21 -16.71 -5.57
N LYS A 148 43.51 -16.53 -5.96
CA LYS A 148 43.77 -16.55 -6.24
C LYS A 148 43.54 -16.34 -6.62
N SER A 149 43.46 -16.03 -6.83
CA SER A 149 43.52 -15.96 -6.91
C SER A 149 43.23 -15.67 -7.10
N LEU A 150 43.31 -15.36 -7.42
CA LEU A 150 43.42 -15.30 -7.15
C LEU A 150 43.50 -15.44 -7.10
#